data_a9effb81072f3dad0dddce875f1c3b77
#
_entry.id   a9effb81072f3dad0dddce875f1c3b77
#
_cell.length_a   1.000
_cell.length_b   1.000
_cell.length_c   1.000
_cell.angle_alpha   90.00
_cell.angle_beta   90.00
_cell.angle_gamma   90.00
#
_symmetry.space_group_name_H-M   'P 1'
#
loop_
_entity.id
_entity.type
_entity.pdbx_description
1 polymer ?
#
loop_
_entity_poly.entity_id
_entity_poly.type
_entity_poly.pdbx_seq_one_letter_code
_entity_poly.pdbx_strand_id
1 'polypeptide(L)'
;LERTFQTEYNFYSSNKDNNYIPKLYKYDDSKKDSEFIYEIIEKLEGNTLYYYWYKMDESERENTIKNLMEIIKKFHSKKPEGYNWASKIKNEVLSDLEECKDSFSSKEYDIIIKSINNYDLFLKDNRFALIHNDLHFDNIIYNNGILKIIDFNDSLIAPIDFEFRQLYSCQEKPWKYANIEMDPFQKPHDYKNIWNYIKQYYEELNDIKYLEQRMLIYNVWNSIRNLKKY
;
A
#
# COMPACT_ATOMS: atom_id res chain seq x y z
N LEU A 1 -11.27 5.94 14.04
CA LEU A 1 -12.38 5.82 13.05
C LEU A 1 -12.71 7.17 12.42
N GLU A 2 -13.08 8.23 13.20
CA GLU A 2 -13.45 9.54 12.63
C GLU A 2 -12.35 10.16 11.75
N ARG A 3 -11.08 10.02 12.13
CA ARG A 3 -9.95 10.54 11.37
C ARG A 3 -9.76 9.81 10.03
N THR A 4 -10.04 8.52 9.97
CA THR A 4 -9.91 7.72 8.74
C THR A 4 -10.96 8.13 7.71
N PHE A 5 -12.23 8.29 8.11
CA PHE A 5 -13.28 8.80 7.23
C PHE A 5 -12.97 10.20 6.68
N GLN A 6 -12.42 11.10 7.51
CA GLN A 6 -12.02 12.43 7.04
C GLN A 6 -10.90 12.36 6.00
N THR A 7 -9.96 11.43 6.16
CA THR A 7 -8.86 11.22 5.19
C THR A 7 -9.42 10.76 3.85
N GLU A 8 -10.29 9.78 3.84
CA GLU A 8 -10.92 9.26 2.64
C GLU A 8 -11.79 10.31 1.93
N TYR A 9 -12.63 11.02 2.68
CA TYR A 9 -13.40 12.15 2.16
C TYR A 9 -12.52 13.20 1.48
N ASN A 10 -11.41 13.60 2.12
CA ASN A 10 -10.49 14.58 1.58
C ASN A 10 -9.84 14.07 0.28
N PHE A 11 -9.53 12.78 0.22
CA PHE A 11 -8.99 12.15 -0.98
C PHE A 11 -10.00 12.19 -2.12
N TYR A 12 -11.23 11.70 -1.91
CA TYR A 12 -12.27 11.72 -2.94
C TYR A 12 -12.62 13.14 -3.39
N SER A 13 -12.75 14.07 -2.45
CA SER A 13 -13.06 15.47 -2.76
C SER A 13 -11.99 16.16 -3.60
N SER A 14 -10.71 15.82 -3.35
CA SER A 14 -9.57 16.36 -4.11
C SER A 14 -9.37 15.69 -5.48
N ASN A 15 -10.02 14.55 -5.72
CA ASN A 15 -9.89 13.73 -6.91
C ASN A 15 -11.23 13.41 -7.60
N LYS A 16 -12.25 14.25 -7.40
CA LYS A 16 -13.65 14.02 -7.87
C LYS A 16 -13.79 13.76 -9.36
N ASP A 17 -12.88 14.27 -10.18
CA ASP A 17 -12.87 14.09 -11.63
C ASP A 17 -12.02 12.88 -12.08
N ASN A 18 -11.54 12.08 -11.14
CA ASN A 18 -10.72 10.92 -11.41
C ASN A 18 -11.59 9.66 -11.66
N ASN A 19 -11.53 9.10 -12.85
CA ASN A 19 -12.33 7.92 -13.23
C ASN A 19 -11.81 6.59 -12.65
N TYR A 20 -10.67 6.59 -11.97
CA TYR A 20 -10.06 5.38 -11.39
C TYR A 20 -10.40 5.15 -9.92
N ILE A 21 -11.28 5.98 -9.36
CA ILE A 21 -11.82 5.84 -8.02
C ILE A 21 -13.34 5.86 -8.06
N PRO A 22 -14.03 5.38 -7.00
CA PRO A 22 -15.48 5.57 -6.88
C PRO A 22 -15.84 7.05 -6.83
N LYS A 23 -17.01 7.41 -7.37
CA LYS A 23 -17.58 8.75 -7.15
C LYS A 23 -18.09 8.85 -5.73
N LEU A 24 -17.75 9.95 -5.04
CA LEU A 24 -18.36 10.29 -3.77
C LEU A 24 -19.68 11.05 -4.04
N TYR A 25 -20.79 10.51 -3.55
CA TYR A 25 -22.11 11.14 -3.67
C TYR A 25 -22.48 11.97 -2.43
N LYS A 26 -22.16 11.47 -1.24
CA LYS A 26 -22.46 12.16 0.03
C LYS A 26 -21.40 11.80 1.07
N TYR A 27 -21.06 12.79 1.88
CA TYR A 27 -20.35 12.60 3.14
C TYR A 27 -21.11 13.35 4.22
N ASP A 28 -21.32 12.74 5.38
CA ASP A 28 -22.05 13.34 6.48
C ASP A 28 -21.39 13.02 7.82
N ASP A 29 -20.82 14.04 8.44
CA ASP A 29 -20.22 14.00 9.78
C ASP A 29 -21.07 14.73 10.83
N SER A 30 -22.23 15.26 10.42
CA SER A 30 -23.10 16.06 11.28
C SER A 30 -23.81 15.24 12.36
N LYS A 31 -23.92 13.91 12.16
CA LYS A 31 -24.64 12.98 13.03
C LYS A 31 -26.13 13.35 13.23
N LYS A 32 -26.72 14.09 12.26
CA LYS A 32 -28.14 14.47 12.32
C LYS A 32 -29.07 13.39 11.79
N ASP A 33 -28.66 12.75 10.70
CA ASP A 33 -29.44 11.71 10.02
C ASP A 33 -29.08 10.28 10.49
N SER A 34 -27.93 10.13 11.15
CA SER A 34 -27.39 8.86 11.66
C SER A 34 -26.53 9.12 12.90
N GLU A 35 -26.44 8.16 13.81
CA GLU A 35 -25.50 8.19 14.95
C GLU A 35 -24.04 8.06 14.51
N PHE A 36 -23.80 7.67 13.26
CA PHE A 36 -22.48 7.42 12.69
C PHE A 36 -22.14 8.46 11.62
N ILE A 37 -20.84 8.74 11.46
CA ILE A 37 -20.30 9.36 10.26
C ILE A 37 -20.44 8.35 9.14
N TYR A 38 -20.89 8.79 7.97
CA TYR A 38 -21.03 7.90 6.81
C TYR A 38 -20.71 8.63 5.50
N GLU A 39 -20.35 7.83 4.52
CA GLU A 39 -20.24 8.26 3.13
C GLU A 39 -21.05 7.35 2.21
N ILE A 40 -21.51 7.93 1.10
CA ILE A 40 -22.18 7.21 0.02
C ILE A 40 -21.29 7.37 -1.20
N ILE A 41 -20.75 6.25 -1.67
CA ILE A 41 -19.88 6.19 -2.83
C ILE A 41 -20.51 5.35 -3.94
N GLU A 42 -19.97 5.48 -5.15
CA GLU A 42 -20.34 4.67 -6.30
C GLU A 42 -20.14 3.17 -6.00
N LYS A 43 -21.18 2.38 -6.24
CA LYS A 43 -21.03 0.93 -6.25
C LYS A 43 -20.34 0.52 -7.54
N LEU A 44 -19.14 -0.06 -7.42
CA LEU A 44 -18.36 -0.52 -8.57
C LEU A 44 -18.82 -1.90 -9.02
N GLU A 45 -18.85 -2.10 -10.34
CA GLU A 45 -19.03 -3.42 -10.94
C GLU A 45 -17.70 -4.18 -11.00
N GLY A 46 -17.75 -5.50 -10.86
CA GLY A 46 -16.59 -6.39 -10.85
C GLY A 46 -16.30 -6.98 -9.48
N ASN A 47 -15.11 -7.53 -9.31
CA ASN A 47 -14.62 -8.07 -8.04
C ASN A 47 -13.19 -7.59 -7.80
N THR A 48 -12.67 -7.88 -6.60
CA THR A 48 -11.27 -7.55 -6.30
C THR A 48 -10.32 -8.32 -7.23
N LEU A 49 -9.15 -7.77 -7.46
CA LEU A 49 -8.19 -8.34 -8.41
C LEU A 49 -7.76 -9.77 -8.01
N TYR A 50 -7.85 -10.14 -6.73
CA TYR A 50 -7.58 -11.50 -6.28
C TYR A 50 -8.48 -12.56 -6.95
N TYR A 51 -9.73 -12.25 -7.29
CA TYR A 51 -10.65 -13.18 -7.95
C TYR A 51 -10.26 -13.52 -9.38
N TYR A 52 -9.44 -12.69 -10.01
CA TYR A 52 -9.03 -12.83 -11.40
C TYR A 52 -7.58 -13.22 -11.57
N TRP A 53 -6.68 -12.76 -10.68
CA TRP A 53 -5.24 -12.86 -10.85
C TRP A 53 -4.74 -14.28 -11.11
N TYR A 54 -5.21 -15.26 -10.36
CA TYR A 54 -4.81 -16.66 -10.53
C TYR A 54 -5.32 -17.31 -11.83
N LYS A 55 -6.29 -16.70 -12.51
CA LYS A 55 -6.87 -17.14 -13.79
C LYS A 55 -6.19 -16.50 -14.98
N MET A 56 -5.49 -15.40 -14.78
CA MET A 56 -4.80 -14.63 -15.82
C MET A 56 -3.58 -15.39 -16.31
N ASP A 57 -3.31 -15.30 -17.60
CA ASP A 57 -2.01 -15.66 -18.15
C ASP A 57 -0.97 -14.58 -17.84
N GLU A 58 0.29 -14.84 -18.21
CA GLU A 58 1.41 -13.95 -17.89
C GLU A 58 1.28 -12.58 -18.60
N SER A 59 0.79 -12.57 -19.84
CA SER A 59 0.57 -11.34 -20.61
C SER A 59 -0.55 -10.49 -20.02
N GLU A 60 -1.62 -11.13 -19.56
CA GLU A 60 -2.73 -10.46 -18.91
C GLU A 60 -2.29 -9.84 -17.56
N ARG A 61 -1.46 -10.56 -16.78
CA ARG A 61 -0.87 -10.07 -15.53
C ARG A 61 0.02 -8.86 -15.78
N GLU A 62 0.92 -8.95 -16.76
CA GLU A 62 1.80 -7.84 -17.13
C GLU A 62 1.01 -6.61 -17.55
N ASN A 63 0.01 -6.77 -18.43
CA ASN A 63 -0.83 -5.66 -18.89
C ASN A 63 -1.65 -5.05 -17.73
N THR A 64 -2.13 -5.87 -16.80
CA THR A 64 -2.86 -5.42 -15.62
C THR A 64 -1.97 -4.56 -14.74
N ILE A 65 -0.72 -4.98 -14.45
CA ILE A 65 0.23 -4.16 -13.67
C ILE A 65 0.61 -2.90 -14.45
N LYS A 66 0.82 -2.95 -15.76
CA LYS A 66 1.05 -1.76 -16.58
C LYS A 66 -0.06 -0.73 -16.39
N ASN A 67 -1.32 -1.14 -16.52
CA ASN A 67 -2.47 -0.26 -16.35
C ASN A 67 -2.55 0.29 -14.92
N LEU A 68 -2.26 -0.54 -13.90
CA LEU A 68 -2.20 -0.10 -12.51
C LEU A 68 -1.13 0.99 -12.31
N MET A 69 0.07 0.81 -12.88
CA MET A 69 1.14 1.82 -12.76
C MET A 69 0.76 3.14 -13.45
N GLU A 70 0.04 3.13 -14.54
CA GLU A 70 -0.47 4.35 -15.19
C GLU A 70 -1.46 5.09 -14.27
N ILE A 71 -2.29 4.36 -13.53
CA ILE A 71 -3.22 4.95 -12.55
C ILE A 71 -2.44 5.55 -11.37
N ILE A 72 -1.50 4.80 -10.79
CA ILE A 72 -0.71 5.26 -9.64
C ILE A 72 0.13 6.48 -10.00
N LYS A 73 0.74 6.54 -11.19
CA LYS A 73 1.45 7.73 -11.67
C LYS A 73 0.58 9.00 -11.65
N LYS A 74 -0.72 8.88 -11.91
CA LYS A 74 -1.64 10.04 -11.83
C LYS A 74 -1.85 10.51 -10.40
N PHE A 75 -2.00 9.59 -9.44
CA PHE A 75 -2.07 9.95 -8.01
C PHE A 75 -0.76 10.58 -7.53
N HIS A 76 0.39 10.06 -7.97
CA HIS A 76 1.71 10.55 -7.61
C HIS A 76 2.17 11.79 -8.40
N SER A 77 1.33 12.35 -9.26
CA SER A 77 1.69 13.51 -10.11
C SER A 77 1.98 14.79 -9.31
N LYS A 78 1.33 14.95 -8.16
CA LYS A 78 1.59 16.05 -7.23
C LYS A 78 2.83 15.74 -6.40
N LYS A 79 3.73 16.73 -6.30
CA LYS A 79 4.97 16.63 -5.50
C LYS A 79 4.82 17.46 -4.23
N PRO A 80 4.26 16.89 -3.15
CA PRO A 80 4.11 17.60 -1.89
C PRO A 80 5.48 17.83 -1.24
N GLU A 81 5.52 18.76 -0.28
CA GLU A 81 6.68 18.94 0.58
C GLU A 81 6.93 17.65 1.38
N GLY A 82 8.19 17.23 1.39
CA GLY A 82 8.62 16.04 2.13
C GLY A 82 9.02 16.38 3.57
N TYR A 83 9.33 15.33 4.32
CA TYR A 83 9.82 15.41 5.69
C TYR A 83 10.89 14.34 5.95
N ASN A 84 11.48 14.31 7.14
CA ASN A 84 12.49 13.31 7.47
C ASN A 84 11.89 11.92 7.62
N TRP A 85 11.80 11.20 6.49
CA TRP A 85 11.22 9.86 6.42
C TRP A 85 12.01 8.82 7.23
N ALA A 86 13.33 8.89 7.20
CA ALA A 86 14.17 7.97 7.94
C ALA A 86 13.92 8.07 9.45
N SER A 87 13.85 9.29 9.99
CA SER A 87 13.52 9.52 11.41
C SER A 87 12.12 9.01 11.76
N LYS A 88 11.13 9.23 10.88
CA LYS A 88 9.77 8.72 11.09
C LYS A 88 9.79 7.20 11.20
N ILE A 89 10.36 6.49 10.23
CA ILE A 89 10.39 5.03 10.23
C ILE A 89 11.19 4.48 11.41
N LYS A 90 12.35 5.08 11.74
CA LYS A 90 13.12 4.71 12.93
C LYS A 90 12.28 4.76 14.20
N ASN A 91 11.61 5.87 14.43
CA ASN A 91 10.81 6.07 15.63
C ASN A 91 9.65 5.08 15.73
N GLU A 92 8.96 4.84 14.61
CA GLU A 92 7.85 3.88 14.57
C GLU A 92 8.34 2.44 14.78
N VAL A 93 9.43 2.03 14.13
CA VAL A 93 10.01 0.69 14.33
C VAL A 93 10.48 0.49 15.76
N LEU A 94 11.14 1.48 16.37
CA LEU A 94 11.59 1.40 17.76
C LEU A 94 10.43 1.31 18.75
N SER A 95 9.37 2.11 18.54
CA SER A 95 8.15 2.06 19.34
C SER A 95 7.47 0.70 19.24
N ASP A 96 7.27 0.21 18.02
CA ASP A 96 6.61 -1.07 17.77
C ASP A 96 7.43 -2.25 18.31
N LEU A 97 8.77 -2.19 18.18
CA LEU A 97 9.68 -3.22 18.67
C LEU A 97 9.69 -3.31 20.21
N GLU A 98 9.64 -2.17 20.90
CA GLU A 98 9.59 -2.17 22.38
C GLU A 98 8.26 -2.77 22.89
N GLU A 99 7.13 -2.51 22.19
CA GLU A 99 5.84 -3.08 22.58
C GLU A 99 5.76 -4.61 22.39
N CYS A 100 6.53 -5.19 21.47
CA CYS A 100 6.55 -6.64 21.22
C CYS A 100 7.90 -7.30 21.60
N LYS A 101 8.69 -6.67 22.46
CA LYS A 101 10.03 -7.07 22.85
C LYS A 101 10.14 -8.52 23.32
N ASP A 102 9.16 -8.97 24.09
CA ASP A 102 9.12 -10.34 24.64
C ASP A 102 8.91 -11.42 23.56
N SER A 103 8.54 -11.01 22.34
CA SER A 103 8.41 -11.91 21.18
C SER A 103 9.75 -12.24 20.52
N PHE A 104 10.86 -11.61 20.96
CA PHE A 104 12.18 -11.77 20.36
C PHE A 104 13.17 -12.32 21.38
N SER A 105 14.09 -13.19 20.91
CA SER A 105 15.30 -13.46 21.69
C SER A 105 16.20 -12.20 21.75
N SER A 106 17.04 -12.10 22.77
CA SER A 106 17.98 -10.98 22.91
C SER A 106 18.85 -10.80 21.65
N LYS A 107 19.23 -11.89 21.00
CA LYS A 107 20.03 -11.87 19.78
C LYS A 107 19.26 -11.27 18.59
N GLU A 108 18.01 -11.65 18.39
CA GLU A 108 17.15 -11.11 17.33
C GLU A 108 16.87 -9.63 17.55
N TYR A 109 16.54 -9.24 18.77
CA TYR A 109 16.36 -7.85 19.17
C TYR A 109 17.59 -7.01 18.84
N ASP A 110 18.79 -7.44 19.24
CA ASP A 110 20.06 -6.75 18.96
C ASP A 110 20.33 -6.61 17.44
N ILE A 111 20.01 -7.63 16.65
CA ILE A 111 20.16 -7.57 15.19
C ILE A 111 19.24 -6.49 14.60
N ILE A 112 17.99 -6.44 15.04
CA ILE A 112 17.02 -5.44 14.56
C ILE A 112 17.49 -4.04 14.96
N ILE A 113 17.88 -3.81 16.21
CA ILE A 113 18.40 -2.51 16.69
C ILE A 113 19.62 -2.07 15.87
N LYS A 114 20.57 -2.98 15.59
CA LYS A 114 21.73 -2.66 14.76
C LYS A 114 21.35 -2.29 13.32
N SER A 115 20.32 -2.94 12.76
CA SER A 115 19.85 -2.63 11.41
C SER A 115 19.26 -1.23 11.32
N ILE A 116 18.53 -0.78 12.33
CA ILE A 116 17.88 0.52 12.40
C ILE A 116 18.91 1.67 12.28
N ASN A 117 20.14 1.47 12.77
CA ASN A 117 21.21 2.48 12.66
C ASN A 117 21.57 2.84 11.22
N ASN A 118 21.27 1.97 10.25
CA ASN A 118 21.53 2.18 8.83
C ASN A 118 20.35 2.85 8.08
N TYR A 119 19.21 3.11 8.72
CA TYR A 119 18.03 3.65 8.04
C TYR A 119 18.27 5.03 7.44
N ASP A 120 19.09 5.89 8.07
CA ASP A 120 19.45 7.20 7.51
C ASP A 120 20.22 7.07 6.19
N LEU A 121 20.97 5.99 6.01
CA LEU A 121 21.68 5.74 4.76
C LEU A 121 20.71 5.31 3.65
N PHE A 122 19.80 4.40 3.97
CA PHE A 122 18.94 3.77 2.97
C PHE A 122 17.65 4.57 2.68
N LEU A 123 17.12 5.30 3.66
CA LEU A 123 15.85 6.04 3.57
C LEU A 123 16.01 7.55 3.33
N LYS A 124 17.16 7.99 2.84
CA LYS A 124 17.36 9.37 2.36
C LYS A 124 16.98 9.50 0.88
N ASP A 125 17.03 10.73 0.38
CA ASP A 125 16.78 11.08 -1.03
C ASP A 125 15.38 10.61 -1.51
N ASN A 126 14.35 10.97 -0.73
CA ASN A 126 12.98 10.56 -0.99
C ASN A 126 12.28 11.46 -2.02
N ARG A 127 11.50 10.84 -2.90
CA ARG A 127 10.49 11.50 -3.73
C ARG A 127 9.14 11.29 -3.10
N PHE A 128 8.50 12.35 -2.62
CA PHE A 128 7.22 12.28 -1.93
C PHE A 128 6.04 12.43 -2.88
N ALA A 129 4.97 11.69 -2.60
CA ALA A 129 3.66 11.81 -3.22
C ALA A 129 2.56 11.59 -2.19
N LEU A 130 1.32 11.91 -2.56
CA LEU A 130 0.15 11.38 -1.88
C LEU A 130 -0.03 9.94 -2.33
N ILE A 131 0.20 8.99 -1.43
CA ILE A 131 0.10 7.56 -1.69
C ILE A 131 -1.18 6.98 -1.09
N HIS A 132 -1.63 5.84 -1.63
CA HIS A 132 -2.75 5.07 -1.08
C HIS A 132 -2.41 4.46 0.29
N ASN A 133 -1.16 4.01 0.44
CA ASN A 133 -0.60 3.41 1.66
C ASN A 133 -1.17 2.03 2.04
N ASP A 134 -2.22 1.55 1.40
CA ASP A 134 -2.75 0.19 1.59
C ASP A 134 -3.03 -0.49 0.23
N LEU A 135 -2.11 -0.32 -0.73
CA LEU A 135 -2.27 -0.81 -2.09
C LEU A 135 -2.00 -2.32 -2.18
N HIS A 136 -3.05 -3.10 -2.14
CA HIS A 136 -3.03 -4.55 -2.40
C HIS A 136 -4.24 -4.96 -3.24
N PHE A 137 -4.27 -6.20 -3.71
CA PHE A 137 -5.26 -6.64 -4.70
C PHE A 137 -6.71 -6.65 -4.21
N ASP A 138 -6.95 -6.66 -2.90
CA ASP A 138 -8.31 -6.53 -2.36
C ASP A 138 -8.85 -5.09 -2.47
N ASN A 139 -7.95 -4.10 -2.55
CA ASN A 139 -8.29 -2.69 -2.76
C ASN A 139 -8.28 -2.27 -4.25
N ILE A 140 -8.21 -3.23 -5.16
CA ILE A 140 -8.24 -2.99 -6.61
C ILE A 140 -9.42 -3.75 -7.21
N ILE A 141 -10.43 -3.03 -7.67
CA ILE A 141 -11.58 -3.62 -8.36
C ILE A 141 -11.23 -3.78 -9.86
N TYR A 142 -11.40 -5.00 -10.34
CA TYR A 142 -11.18 -5.35 -11.74
C TYR A 142 -12.51 -5.71 -12.43
N ASN A 143 -12.74 -5.10 -13.60
CA ASN A 143 -13.87 -5.42 -14.43
C ASN A 143 -13.46 -5.36 -15.92
N ASN A 144 -13.28 -6.51 -16.56
CA ASN A 144 -12.98 -6.61 -17.99
C ASN A 144 -11.82 -5.68 -18.47
N GLY A 145 -10.71 -5.67 -17.76
CA GLY A 145 -9.53 -4.85 -18.07
C GLY A 145 -9.56 -3.45 -17.46
N ILE A 146 -10.67 -3.01 -16.89
CA ILE A 146 -10.79 -1.73 -16.20
C ILE A 146 -10.43 -1.92 -14.73
N LEU A 147 -9.55 -1.06 -14.23
CA LEU A 147 -9.15 -1.01 -12.81
C LEU A 147 -9.73 0.22 -12.14
N LYS A 148 -10.24 0.04 -10.92
CA LYS A 148 -10.54 1.13 -9.99
C LYS A 148 -9.95 0.82 -8.62
N ILE A 149 -9.48 1.84 -7.91
CA ILE A 149 -8.88 1.70 -6.59
C ILE A 149 -9.86 2.22 -5.55
N ILE A 150 -9.98 1.51 -4.43
CA ILE A 150 -10.91 1.78 -3.32
C ILE A 150 -10.15 1.84 -2.00
N ASP A 151 -10.78 2.32 -0.94
CA ASP A 151 -10.28 2.35 0.43
C ASP A 151 -9.05 3.25 0.63
N PHE A 152 -9.27 4.55 0.53
CA PHE A 152 -8.24 5.58 0.72
C PHE A 152 -8.11 6.07 2.17
N ASN A 153 -8.65 5.34 3.12
CA ASN A 153 -8.65 5.68 4.55
C ASN A 153 -7.25 5.94 5.12
N ASP A 154 -6.26 5.21 4.64
CA ASP A 154 -4.88 5.25 5.11
C ASP A 154 -3.96 6.12 4.24
N SER A 155 -4.52 6.85 3.26
CA SER A 155 -3.73 7.66 2.35
C SER A 155 -2.92 8.72 3.09
N LEU A 156 -1.67 8.91 2.68
CA LEU A 156 -0.76 9.88 3.31
C LEU A 156 0.33 10.35 2.33
N ILE A 157 1.01 11.42 2.71
CA ILE A 157 2.21 11.87 2.01
C ILE A 157 3.38 11.01 2.47
N ALA A 158 3.99 10.27 1.55
CA ALA A 158 5.15 9.41 1.82
C ALA A 158 6.03 9.25 0.55
N PRO A 159 7.21 8.64 0.67
CA PRO A 159 8.01 8.28 -0.50
C PRO A 159 7.26 7.34 -1.45
N ILE A 160 7.40 7.58 -2.75
CA ILE A 160 6.69 6.81 -3.79
C ILE A 160 6.96 5.32 -3.74
N ASP A 161 8.13 4.89 -3.33
CA ASP A 161 8.48 3.48 -3.18
C ASP A 161 7.75 2.80 -2.03
N PHE A 162 7.35 3.55 -1.00
CA PHE A 162 6.60 3.02 0.13
C PHE A 162 5.20 2.54 -0.28
N GLU A 163 4.62 3.08 -1.35
CA GLU A 163 3.36 2.61 -1.94
C GLU A 163 3.38 1.12 -2.26
N PHE A 164 4.50 0.64 -2.80
CA PHE A 164 4.56 -0.69 -3.40
C PHE A 164 4.96 -1.82 -2.43
N ARG A 165 5.14 -1.53 -1.13
CA ARG A 165 5.62 -2.51 -0.15
C ARG A 165 4.72 -3.75 -0.01
N GLN A 166 3.40 -3.57 -0.15
CA GLN A 166 2.46 -4.69 -0.06
C GLN A 166 2.51 -5.55 -1.32
N LEU A 167 2.54 -4.92 -2.50
CA LEU A 167 2.70 -5.62 -3.77
C LEU A 167 4.07 -6.33 -3.86
N TYR A 168 5.12 -5.72 -3.32
CA TYR A 168 6.43 -6.37 -3.19
C TYR A 168 6.35 -7.63 -2.33
N SER A 169 5.65 -7.58 -1.20
CA SER A 169 5.50 -8.73 -0.30
C SER A 169 4.64 -9.86 -0.87
N CYS A 170 3.77 -9.58 -1.85
CA CYS A 170 2.93 -10.59 -2.51
C CYS A 170 3.74 -11.64 -3.28
N GLN A 171 4.99 -11.37 -3.67
CA GLN A 171 5.84 -12.36 -4.32
C GLN A 171 6.09 -13.61 -3.44
N GLU A 172 6.20 -13.40 -2.12
CA GLU A 172 6.46 -14.47 -1.16
C GLU A 172 5.19 -14.94 -0.44
N LYS A 173 4.29 -13.99 -0.14
CA LYS A 173 3.09 -14.22 0.67
C LYS A 173 1.86 -13.65 -0.03
N PRO A 174 1.47 -14.19 -1.20
CA PRO A 174 0.37 -13.63 -2.00
C PRO A 174 -0.99 -13.67 -1.29
N TRP A 175 -1.18 -14.62 -0.37
CA TRP A 175 -2.41 -14.76 0.43
C TRP A 175 -2.56 -13.73 1.55
N LYS A 176 -1.49 -13.00 1.91
CA LYS A 176 -1.43 -12.18 3.12
C LYS A 176 -2.56 -11.14 3.24
N TYR A 177 -3.03 -10.61 2.12
CA TYR A 177 -4.07 -9.59 2.06
C TYR A 177 -5.34 -10.10 1.35
N ALA A 178 -5.37 -11.35 0.92
CA ALA A 178 -6.55 -11.96 0.33
C ALA A 178 -7.57 -12.29 1.41
N ASN A 179 -8.86 -12.29 1.05
CA ASN A 179 -9.86 -12.82 1.94
C ASN A 179 -9.73 -14.36 2.04
N ILE A 180 -10.27 -14.94 3.11
CA ILE A 180 -10.09 -16.38 3.44
C ILE A 180 -10.57 -17.32 2.32
N GLU A 181 -11.56 -16.90 1.55
CA GLU A 181 -12.09 -17.70 0.44
C GLU A 181 -11.12 -17.76 -0.75
N MET A 182 -10.30 -16.72 -0.89
CA MET A 182 -9.36 -16.58 -1.99
C MET A 182 -7.95 -17.11 -1.69
N ASP A 183 -7.58 -17.29 -0.41
CA ASP A 183 -6.28 -17.81 0.01
C ASP A 183 -5.85 -19.07 -0.75
N PRO A 184 -6.69 -20.10 -0.92
CA PRO A 184 -6.27 -21.34 -1.56
C PRO A 184 -5.85 -21.19 -3.03
N PHE A 185 -6.29 -20.11 -3.68
CA PHE A 185 -6.01 -19.84 -5.09
C PHE A 185 -4.74 -19.01 -5.31
N GLN A 186 -4.25 -18.33 -4.27
CA GLN A 186 -3.09 -17.43 -4.39
C GLN A 186 -1.79 -18.23 -4.29
N LYS A 187 -1.08 -18.38 -5.40
CA LYS A 187 0.17 -19.16 -5.48
C LYS A 187 1.36 -18.25 -5.77
N PRO A 188 2.51 -18.41 -5.07
CA PRO A 188 3.68 -17.55 -5.28
C PRO A 188 4.15 -17.45 -6.73
N HIS A 189 4.03 -18.53 -7.51
CA HIS A 189 4.45 -18.51 -8.92
C HIS A 189 3.65 -17.53 -9.80
N ASP A 190 2.39 -17.21 -9.41
CA ASP A 190 1.56 -16.23 -10.11
C ASP A 190 2.00 -14.79 -9.85
N TYR A 191 2.80 -14.57 -8.82
CA TYR A 191 3.26 -13.25 -8.36
C TYR A 191 4.75 -12.99 -8.59
N LYS A 192 5.50 -13.99 -9.06
CA LYS A 192 6.97 -13.93 -9.17
C LYS A 192 7.51 -12.76 -9.98
N ASN A 193 6.76 -12.28 -10.97
CA ASN A 193 7.17 -11.21 -11.87
C ASN A 193 6.59 -9.84 -11.50
N ILE A 194 5.70 -9.74 -10.49
CA ILE A 194 4.98 -8.50 -10.16
C ILE A 194 5.93 -7.33 -9.89
N TRP A 195 7.01 -7.55 -9.15
CA TRP A 195 7.99 -6.51 -8.84
C TRP A 195 8.77 -6.04 -10.07
N ASN A 196 9.09 -6.96 -10.97
CA ASN A 196 9.74 -6.61 -12.23
C ASN A 196 8.83 -5.76 -13.11
N TYR A 197 7.55 -6.11 -13.21
CA TYR A 197 6.56 -5.30 -13.94
C TYR A 197 6.36 -3.93 -13.29
N ILE A 198 6.28 -3.84 -11.97
CA ILE A 198 6.18 -2.56 -11.28
C ILE A 198 7.40 -1.68 -11.63
N LYS A 199 8.62 -2.17 -11.54
CA LYS A 199 9.85 -1.43 -11.89
C LYS A 199 9.91 -1.06 -13.38
N GLN A 200 9.39 -1.91 -14.26
CA GLN A 200 9.35 -1.70 -15.70
C GLN A 200 8.38 -0.56 -16.07
N TYR A 201 7.21 -0.52 -15.45
CA TYR A 201 6.15 0.44 -15.81
C TYR A 201 6.07 1.64 -14.88
N TYR A 202 6.84 1.66 -13.79
CA TYR A 202 7.02 2.81 -12.91
C TYR A 202 8.52 3.13 -12.80
N GLU A 203 9.06 3.70 -13.88
CA GLU A 203 10.51 3.85 -14.09
C GLU A 203 11.19 4.71 -13.04
N GLU A 204 10.45 5.63 -12.39
CA GLU A 204 10.98 6.48 -11.31
C GLU A 204 11.55 5.70 -10.13
N LEU A 205 11.12 4.44 -9.94
CA LEU A 205 11.67 3.57 -8.90
C LEU A 205 13.13 3.18 -9.18
N ASN A 206 13.51 3.08 -10.46
CA ASN A 206 14.87 2.68 -10.84
C ASN A 206 15.92 3.75 -10.48
N ASP A 207 15.50 5.00 -10.25
CA ASP A 207 16.37 6.08 -9.80
C ASP A 207 16.54 6.12 -8.28
N ILE A 208 15.76 5.32 -7.53
CA ILE A 208 15.82 5.30 -6.06
C ILE A 208 16.99 4.44 -5.62
N LYS A 209 17.96 5.07 -4.96
CA LYS A 209 19.09 4.35 -4.39
C LYS A 209 18.62 3.39 -3.30
N TYR A 210 19.22 2.20 -3.29
CA TYR A 210 18.95 1.17 -2.27
C TYR A 210 17.49 0.69 -2.24
N LEU A 211 16.79 0.70 -3.37
CA LEU A 211 15.37 0.35 -3.46
C LEU A 211 15.05 -1.01 -2.80
N GLU A 212 15.85 -2.05 -3.07
CA GLU A 212 15.64 -3.38 -2.49
C GLU A 212 15.85 -3.38 -0.96
N GLN A 213 16.86 -2.66 -0.46
CA GLN A 213 17.07 -2.49 0.99
C GLN A 213 15.91 -1.74 1.65
N ARG A 214 15.35 -0.75 0.96
CA ARG A 214 14.17 -0.02 1.44
C ARG A 214 12.96 -0.94 1.54
N MET A 215 12.70 -1.79 0.54
CA MET A 215 11.63 -2.78 0.59
C MET A 215 11.80 -3.75 1.76
N LEU A 216 13.03 -4.21 2.03
CA LEU A 216 13.33 -5.06 3.19
C LEU A 216 13.05 -4.34 4.52
N ILE A 217 13.45 -3.08 4.65
CA ILE A 217 13.15 -2.27 5.85
C ILE A 217 11.63 -2.18 6.07
N TYR A 218 10.87 -1.89 5.02
CA TYR A 218 9.40 -1.80 5.10
C TYR A 218 8.76 -3.14 5.46
N ASN A 219 9.28 -4.25 4.94
CA ASN A 219 8.81 -5.59 5.29
C ASN A 219 9.12 -5.96 6.75
N VAL A 220 10.30 -5.61 7.25
CA VAL A 220 10.66 -5.80 8.68
C VAL A 220 9.72 -5.00 9.56
N TRP A 221 9.54 -3.72 9.28
CA TRP A 221 8.61 -2.89 10.04
C TRP A 221 7.18 -3.44 10.02
N ASN A 222 6.66 -3.81 8.85
CA ASN A 222 5.33 -4.39 8.73
C ASN A 222 5.19 -5.71 9.52
N SER A 223 6.25 -6.52 9.57
CA SER A 223 6.28 -7.77 10.35
C SER A 223 6.23 -7.49 11.85
N ILE A 224 6.99 -6.52 12.34
CA ILE A 224 6.98 -6.09 13.75
C ILE A 224 5.59 -5.57 14.14
N ARG A 225 4.97 -4.69 13.32
CA ARG A 225 3.61 -4.20 13.56
C ARG A 225 2.56 -5.30 13.63
N ASN A 226 2.72 -6.37 12.85
CA ASN A 226 1.79 -7.49 12.90
C ASN A 226 1.92 -8.31 14.19
N LEU A 227 3.09 -8.38 14.81
CA LEU A 227 3.27 -9.04 16.11
C LEU A 227 2.52 -8.34 17.25
N LYS A 228 2.30 -7.03 17.15
CA LYS A 228 1.53 -6.26 18.15
C LYS A 228 0.04 -6.59 18.17
N LYS A 229 -0.49 -7.22 17.09
CA LYS A 229 -1.92 -7.51 16.95
C LYS A 229 -2.33 -8.83 17.62
N TYR A 230 -1.37 -9.59 18.11
CA TYR A 230 -1.56 -10.89 18.77
C TYR A 230 -0.95 -10.90 20.17
#